data_0bb52ba6aac59d855fef02e9d97ae498
#
_entry.id   0bb52ba6aac59d855fef02e9d97ae498
#
_cell.length_a   1.000
_cell.length_b   1.000
_cell.length_c   1.000
_cell.angle_alpha   90.00
_cell.angle_beta   90.00
_cell.angle_gamma   90.00
#
_symmetry.space_group_name_H-M   'P 1'
#
loop_
_entity.id
_entity.type
_entity.pdbx_description
1 polymer ?
#
loop_
_entity_poly.entity_id
_entity_poly.type
_entity_poly.pdbx_seq_one_letter_code
_entity_poly.pdbx_strand_id
1 'polypeptide(L)'
;MSTVAHPHIEISSDGHARICGTGFKVRLLAEEHSASGADAMELQRGHPHLTLGQIYSALAYYYDHKEDLVREIDELRQLAEKSRAEQGESLLARKLRDMGREMP
;
A
#
# COMPACT_ATOMS: atom_id res chain seq x y z
N MET A 1 -11.61 6.93 28.62
CA MET A 1 -12.02 7.12 27.61
C MET A 1 -11.19 6.98 26.52
N SER A 2 -11.64 6.57 25.66
CA SER A 2 -10.82 6.28 24.68
C SER A 2 -10.33 7.44 24.02
N THR A 3 -9.22 7.46 23.75
CA THR A 3 -8.69 8.37 22.94
C THR A 3 -8.95 8.04 21.56
N VAL A 4 -9.42 8.91 20.88
CA VAL A 4 -9.47 8.80 19.48
C VAL A 4 -8.08 8.93 19.00
N ALA A 5 -7.51 7.89 18.54
CA ALA A 5 -6.15 7.89 18.12
C ALA A 5 -5.95 8.87 16.99
N HIS A 6 -6.73 8.78 15.93
CA HIS A 6 -6.59 9.69 14.80
C HIS A 6 -7.95 9.89 14.16
N PRO A 7 -8.40 11.15 14.02
CA PRO A 7 -9.64 11.43 13.29
C PRO A 7 -9.52 10.89 11.88
N HIS A 8 -10.62 10.51 11.30
CA HIS A 8 -10.71 10.01 9.93
C HIS A 8 -10.07 8.64 9.70
N ILE A 9 -9.46 8.02 10.70
CA ILE A 9 -8.81 6.72 10.54
C ILE A 9 -9.60 5.66 11.27
N GLU A 10 -9.82 4.53 10.60
CA GLU A 10 -10.46 3.37 11.20
C GLU A 10 -9.65 2.13 10.89
N ILE A 11 -9.75 1.15 11.74
CA ILE A 11 -9.12 -0.15 11.49
C ILE A 11 -10.21 -1.08 10.98
N SER A 12 -10.02 -1.58 9.77
CA SER A 12 -11.01 -2.47 9.17
C SER A 12 -10.89 -3.87 9.75
N SER A 13 -11.84 -4.72 9.41
CA SER A 13 -11.89 -6.09 9.95
C SER A 13 -10.65 -6.91 9.59
N ASP A 14 -9.96 -6.54 8.51
CA ASP A 14 -8.72 -7.21 8.12
C ASP A 14 -7.50 -6.69 8.88
N GLY A 15 -7.69 -5.76 9.82
CA GLY A 15 -6.62 -5.21 10.62
C GLY A 15 -5.85 -4.07 9.99
N HIS A 16 -6.26 -3.61 8.81
CA HIS A 16 -5.58 -2.52 8.13
C HIS A 16 -6.22 -1.17 8.42
N ALA A 17 -5.40 -0.15 8.57
CA ALA A 17 -5.87 1.21 8.76
C ALA A 17 -6.38 1.78 7.44
N ARG A 18 -7.55 2.39 7.48
CA ARG A 18 -8.17 2.99 6.29
C ARG A 18 -8.71 4.38 6.64
N ILE A 19 -8.85 5.20 5.64
CA ILE A 19 -9.47 6.51 5.81
C ILE A 19 -10.98 6.32 5.78
N CYS A 20 -11.65 6.77 6.85
CA CYS A 20 -13.09 6.61 7.01
C CYS A 20 -13.84 7.15 5.79
N GLY A 21 -14.84 6.40 5.37
CA GLY A 21 -15.71 6.82 4.28
C GLY A 21 -15.17 6.64 2.88
N THR A 22 -13.89 6.37 2.74
CA THR A 22 -13.29 6.19 1.41
C THR A 22 -12.79 4.79 1.17
N GLY A 23 -12.50 4.06 2.24
CA GLY A 23 -11.87 2.74 2.13
C GLY A 23 -10.41 2.79 1.70
N PHE A 24 -9.84 3.98 1.54
CA PHE A 24 -8.46 4.13 1.09
C PHE A 24 -7.50 3.72 2.20
N LYS A 25 -6.56 2.85 1.89
CA LYS A 25 -5.64 2.34 2.90
C LYS A 25 -4.56 3.35 3.23
N VAL A 26 -4.34 3.57 4.51
CA VAL A 26 -3.32 4.50 5.00
C VAL A 26 -1.93 4.12 4.48
N ARG A 27 -1.63 2.83 4.39
CA ARG A 27 -0.32 2.40 3.92
C ARG A 27 0.01 2.85 2.51
N LEU A 28 -1.01 3.07 1.67
CA LEU A 28 -0.77 3.54 0.31
C LEU A 28 -0.26 4.97 0.30
N LEU A 29 -0.83 5.82 1.15
CA LEU A 29 -0.31 7.17 1.33
C LEU A 29 1.08 7.16 1.97
N ALA A 30 1.28 6.27 2.93
CA ALA A 30 2.57 6.14 3.60
C ALA A 30 3.67 5.71 2.63
N GLU A 31 3.37 4.76 1.75
CA GLU A 31 4.32 4.35 0.71
C GLU A 31 4.70 5.50 -0.20
N GLU A 32 3.70 6.23 -0.68
CA GLU A 32 3.93 7.36 -1.58
C GLU A 32 4.74 8.45 -0.90
N HIS A 33 4.36 8.76 0.35
CA HIS A 33 5.08 9.76 1.15
C HIS A 33 6.54 9.36 1.37
N SER A 34 6.79 8.11 1.75
CA SER A 34 8.15 7.69 2.07
C SER A 34 9.00 7.50 0.81
N ALA A 35 8.39 7.11 -0.29
CA ALA A 35 9.13 6.87 -1.53
C ALA A 35 9.48 8.16 -2.26
N SER A 36 8.55 9.13 -2.28
CA SER A 36 8.74 10.34 -3.07
C SER A 36 9.04 11.57 -2.24
N GLY A 37 8.83 11.51 -0.92
CA GLY A 37 8.95 12.69 -0.07
C GLY A 37 7.79 13.66 -0.21
N ALA A 38 6.71 13.24 -0.85
CA ALA A 38 5.55 14.11 -1.09
C ALA A 38 4.93 14.57 0.22
N ASP A 39 4.67 15.87 0.33
CA ASP A 39 4.00 16.41 1.51
C ASP A 39 2.48 16.26 1.36
N ALA A 40 1.74 16.69 2.38
CA ALA A 40 0.29 16.51 2.39
C ALA A 40 -0.38 17.19 1.21
N MET A 41 0.09 18.36 0.81
CA MET A 41 -0.52 19.07 -0.31
C MET A 41 -0.24 18.38 -1.64
N GLU A 42 0.95 17.84 -1.79
CA GLU A 42 1.30 17.06 -2.99
C GLU A 42 0.49 15.78 -3.04
N LEU A 43 0.31 15.12 -1.90
CA LEU A 43 -0.51 13.92 -1.83
C LEU A 43 -1.97 14.23 -2.19
N GLN A 44 -2.48 15.38 -1.74
CA GLN A 44 -3.85 15.75 -2.09
C GLN A 44 -4.01 16.01 -3.59
N ARG A 45 -3.00 16.58 -4.22
CA ARG A 45 -3.05 16.77 -5.67
C ARG A 45 -3.14 15.45 -6.42
N GLY A 46 -2.45 14.44 -5.92
CA GLY A 46 -2.53 13.11 -6.51
C GLY A 46 -3.78 12.33 -6.11
N HIS A 47 -4.45 12.76 -5.05
CA HIS A 47 -5.65 12.09 -4.54
C HIS A 47 -6.75 13.13 -4.26
N PRO A 48 -7.32 13.74 -5.31
CA PRO A 48 -8.25 14.84 -5.11
C PRO A 48 -9.55 14.47 -4.40
N HIS A 49 -9.85 13.18 -4.30
CA HIS A 49 -11.01 12.70 -3.55
C HIS A 49 -10.79 12.71 -2.04
N LEU A 50 -9.55 12.92 -1.58
CA LEU A 50 -9.24 12.99 -0.17
C LEU A 50 -9.08 14.45 0.27
N THR A 51 -9.51 14.74 1.49
CA THR A 51 -9.31 16.07 2.05
C THR A 51 -7.94 16.16 2.70
N LEU A 52 -7.45 17.37 2.88
CA LEU A 52 -6.19 17.57 3.60
C LEU A 52 -6.27 17.03 5.03
N GLY A 53 -7.43 17.18 5.69
CA GLY A 53 -7.59 16.63 7.04
C GLY A 53 -7.44 15.12 7.06
N GLN A 54 -8.01 14.47 6.07
CA GLN A 54 -7.85 13.01 5.94
C GLN A 54 -6.40 12.62 5.71
N ILE A 55 -5.72 13.35 4.85
CA ILE A 55 -4.32 13.08 4.53
C ILE A 55 -3.42 13.33 5.74
N TYR A 56 -3.63 14.44 6.45
CA TYR A 56 -2.84 14.70 7.66
C TYR A 56 -3.09 13.65 8.73
N SER A 57 -4.33 13.20 8.89
CA SER A 57 -4.62 12.11 9.83
C SER A 57 -3.93 10.82 9.45
N ALA A 58 -3.90 10.52 8.16
CA ALA A 58 -3.22 9.32 7.67
C ALA A 58 -1.70 9.41 7.91
N LEU A 59 -1.12 10.56 7.66
CA LEU A 59 0.31 10.76 7.90
C LEU A 59 0.62 10.71 9.40
N ALA A 60 -0.23 11.30 10.24
CA ALA A 60 -0.04 11.22 11.68
C ALA A 60 -0.10 9.78 12.16
N TYR A 61 -1.06 9.02 11.66
CA TYR A 61 -1.14 7.60 11.98
C TYR A 61 0.13 6.87 11.55
N TYR A 62 0.61 7.15 10.35
CA TYR A 62 1.83 6.54 9.85
C TYR A 62 3.01 6.81 10.78
N TYR A 63 3.21 8.07 11.18
CA TYR A 63 4.35 8.40 12.03
C TYR A 63 4.23 7.80 13.43
N ASP A 64 3.00 7.68 13.93
CA ASP A 64 2.78 7.07 15.25
C ASP A 64 2.93 5.56 15.23
N HIS A 65 2.70 4.94 14.08
CA HIS A 65 2.78 3.48 13.90
C HIS A 65 3.78 3.11 12.82
N LYS A 66 4.84 3.90 12.70
CA LYS A 66 5.77 3.77 11.58
C LYS A 66 6.38 2.38 11.48
N GLU A 67 6.82 1.82 12.59
CA GLU A 67 7.44 0.50 12.56
C GLU A 67 6.48 -0.57 12.06
N ASP A 68 5.24 -0.52 12.55
CA ASP A 68 4.23 -1.49 12.14
C ASP A 68 3.88 -1.35 10.67
N LEU A 69 3.72 -0.11 10.20
CA LEU A 69 3.37 0.13 8.81
C LEU A 69 4.51 -0.20 7.86
N VAL A 70 5.73 0.13 8.23
CA VAL A 70 6.90 -0.21 7.41
C VAL A 70 7.03 -1.73 7.30
N ARG A 71 6.82 -2.44 8.40
CA ARG A 71 6.85 -3.90 8.39
C ARG A 71 5.75 -4.47 7.50
N GLU A 72 4.54 -3.94 7.62
CA GLU A 72 3.41 -4.37 6.80
C GLU A 72 3.68 -4.15 5.32
N ILE A 73 4.17 -2.97 4.96
CA ILE A 73 4.50 -2.63 3.58
C ILE A 73 5.57 -3.58 3.05
N ASP A 74 6.59 -3.82 3.86
CA ASP A 74 7.70 -4.68 3.48
C ASP A 74 7.25 -6.11 3.26
N GLU A 75 6.45 -6.64 4.18
CA GLU A 75 5.91 -7.99 4.06
C GLU A 75 5.05 -8.15 2.81
N LEU A 76 4.20 -7.17 2.55
CA LEU A 76 3.34 -7.20 1.37
C LEU A 76 4.16 -7.09 0.08
N ARG A 77 5.21 -6.29 0.12
CA ARG A 77 6.11 -6.16 -1.03
C ARG A 77 6.84 -7.48 -1.30
N GLN A 78 7.34 -8.12 -0.26
CA GLN A 78 8.02 -9.41 -0.39
C GLN A 78 7.07 -10.47 -0.92
N LEU A 79 5.84 -10.48 -0.42
CA LEU A 79 4.82 -11.42 -0.90
C LEU A 79 4.50 -11.19 -2.36
N ALA A 80 4.36 -9.94 -2.76
CA ALA A 80 4.07 -9.59 -4.16
C ALA A 80 5.22 -9.98 -5.07
N GLU A 81 6.46 -9.75 -4.64
CA GLU A 81 7.63 -10.12 -5.42
C GLU A 81 7.74 -11.63 -5.56
N LYS A 82 7.52 -12.35 -4.47
CA LYS A 82 7.55 -13.80 -4.50
C LYS A 82 6.47 -14.37 -5.42
N SER A 83 5.27 -13.83 -5.31
CA SER A 83 4.16 -14.27 -6.16
C SER A 83 4.44 -13.99 -7.63
N ARG A 84 4.98 -12.82 -7.93
CA ARG A 84 5.33 -12.48 -9.31
C ARG A 84 6.45 -13.37 -9.83
N ALA A 85 7.45 -13.64 -9.03
CA ALA A 85 8.55 -14.49 -9.42
C ALA A 85 8.06 -15.91 -9.72
N GLU A 86 7.22 -16.44 -8.85
CA GLU A 86 6.66 -17.78 -9.05
C GLU A 86 5.78 -17.84 -10.29
N GLN A 87 4.88 -16.88 -10.44
CA GLN A 87 4.01 -16.82 -11.61
C GLN A 87 4.78 -16.52 -12.87
N GLY A 88 5.74 -15.61 -12.79
CA GLY A 88 6.57 -15.25 -13.93
C GLY A 88 7.39 -16.41 -14.42
N GLU A 89 7.98 -17.17 -13.51
CA GLU A 89 8.74 -18.36 -13.88
C GLU A 89 7.83 -19.40 -14.52
N SER A 90 6.68 -19.65 -13.92
CA SER A 90 5.73 -20.59 -14.45
C SER A 90 5.29 -20.23 -15.86
N LEU A 91 4.89 -18.99 -16.07
CA LEU A 91 4.43 -18.53 -17.37
C LEU A 91 5.55 -18.52 -18.38
N LEU A 92 6.72 -18.07 -17.96
CA LEU A 92 7.89 -18.00 -18.84
C LEU A 92 8.34 -19.40 -19.22
N ALA A 93 8.43 -20.30 -18.26
CA ALA A 93 8.80 -21.68 -18.51
C ALA A 93 7.82 -22.36 -19.47
N ARG A 94 6.53 -22.08 -19.29
CA ARG A 94 5.51 -22.63 -20.19
C ARG A 94 5.67 -22.07 -21.59
N LYS A 95 5.89 -20.77 -21.71
CA LYS A 95 6.10 -20.14 -23.00
C LYS A 95 7.32 -20.69 -23.70
N LEU A 96 8.41 -20.81 -22.96
CA LEU A 96 9.64 -21.34 -23.54
C LEU A 96 9.47 -22.77 -24.03
N ARG A 97 8.73 -23.58 -23.28
CA ARG A 97 8.44 -24.95 -23.71
C ARG A 97 7.61 -24.98 -24.97
N ASP A 98 6.58 -24.13 -25.03
CA ASP A 98 5.72 -24.08 -26.20
C ASP A 98 6.49 -23.58 -27.43
N MET A 99 7.33 -22.58 -27.23
CA MET A 99 8.18 -22.07 -28.31
C MET A 99 9.18 -23.13 -28.78
N GLY A 100 9.73 -23.88 -27.84
CA GLY A 100 10.63 -24.97 -28.17
C GLY A 100 9.96 -26.09 -28.96
N ARG A 101 8.68 -26.30 -28.72
CA ARG A 101 7.92 -27.29 -29.49
C ARG A 101 7.61 -26.81 -30.88
N GLU A 102 7.38 -25.51 -31.03
CA GLU A 102 7.06 -24.94 -32.33
C GLU A 102 8.28 -24.77 -33.22
N MET A 103 9.44 -24.71 -32.61
CA MET A 103 10.66 -24.57 -33.39
C MET A 103 11.19 -25.96 -33.74
N PRO A 104 11.35 -26.21 -35.01
CA PRO A 104 11.93 -27.48 -35.46
C PRO A 104 13.37 -27.64 -35.04
#